data_b3664c33a5de7a845653e84be60489b1
#
_entry.id   b3664c33a5de7a845653e84be60489b1
#
_cell.length_a   1.000
_cell.length_b   1.000
_cell.length_c   1.000
_cell.angle_alpha   90.00
_cell.angle_beta   90.00
_cell.angle_gamma   90.00
#
_symmetry.space_group_name_H-M   'P 1'
#
loop_
_entity.id
_entity.type
_entity.pdbx_description
1 polymer ?
#
loop_
_entity_poly.entity_id
_entity_poly.type
_entity_poly.pdbx_seq_one_letter_code
_entity_poly.pdbx_strand_id
1 'polypeptide(L)'
;MKLIPLLFVILLAFFTASCKPETKDTGRETSLKDPELNYKEYVKKDADLIISRAEYHNRLYGFWLGQCIANWTGLVTEMDKIGNIGVIKTGNFYTGDDWGKHDQPSIWGEGVPSDLSHTIDFVVEGIDGVCGADDDTDIEYMYQYLLYQEKTSILSPEQIRDGWMKHIKTEEENYLWVSNETAFGLMQKGILPPETGHPDQNENYMMIDAQLTTELFGFLAPARPDIALKMAYLPIRTTAYEDAAWISEFYVVMYALASLVDQDLSLKDKVEWMANEARKTLPETSYSAKMFDYVKKQYDAGISWEETRDKVYQRYQVDQKDGYDITSKNLYCNGCFASGINFAASIISLLYGEGDIRETIKIGALTGWDSDNPTATWGGLLGFMLGKEGVEQAFDQKFSDKFNIHRTRQNFSNEGIDTFDHMATTGVFVIDRVVQEEIKGGVDLVRNEWYIPLPGDTLDTEQRINN
;
A
#
# COMPACT_ATOMS: atom_id res chain seq x y z
N MET A 1 23.26 -12.78 92.45
CA MET A 1 23.81 -11.80 91.52
C MET A 1 22.98 -11.83 90.28
N LYS A 2 22.05 -10.89 90.15
CA LYS A 2 21.18 -10.81 88.96
C LYS A 2 21.40 -9.42 88.36
N LEU A 3 21.92 -9.34 87.15
CA LEU A 3 22.05 -8.13 86.40
C LEU A 3 20.73 -7.87 85.67
N ILE A 4 20.22 -6.65 85.80
CA ILE A 4 19.07 -6.10 85.08
C ILE A 4 19.65 -5.27 83.92
N PRO A 5 19.22 -5.45 82.67
CA PRO A 5 19.61 -4.54 81.61
C PRO A 5 18.62 -3.37 81.47
N LEU A 6 19.19 -2.21 81.31
CA LEU A 6 18.55 -0.89 81.12
C LEU A 6 17.97 -0.83 79.69
N LEU A 7 16.69 -0.48 79.62
CA LEU A 7 15.98 -0.30 78.36
C LEU A 7 16.15 1.16 77.91
N PHE A 8 16.86 1.37 76.78
CA PHE A 8 16.93 2.64 76.09
C PHE A 8 15.77 2.74 75.08
N VAL A 9 14.84 3.63 75.31
CA VAL A 9 13.78 3.99 74.38
C VAL A 9 14.32 5.08 73.46
N ILE A 10 14.54 4.75 72.18
CA ILE A 10 14.89 5.70 71.12
C ILE A 10 13.58 6.10 70.45
N LEU A 11 13.21 7.37 70.59
CA LEU A 11 12.10 8.01 69.90
C LEU A 11 12.54 8.34 68.46
N LEU A 12 12.07 7.58 67.47
CA LEU A 12 12.28 7.88 66.08
C LEU A 12 11.16 8.82 65.63
N ALA A 13 11.50 10.11 65.38
CA ALA A 13 10.63 11.05 64.73
C ALA A 13 10.60 10.74 63.22
N PHE A 14 9.45 10.26 62.73
CA PHE A 14 9.19 10.13 61.30
C PHE A 14 8.92 11.53 60.69
N PHE A 15 9.92 12.05 59.99
CA PHE A 15 9.67 13.13 59.02
C PHE A 15 9.08 12.50 57.77
N THR A 16 7.78 12.66 57.54
CA THR A 16 7.15 12.37 56.26
C THR A 16 7.51 13.50 55.30
N ALA A 17 8.58 13.31 54.57
CA ALA A 17 8.82 14.11 53.36
C ALA A 17 7.80 13.66 52.30
N SER A 18 6.81 14.52 52.05
CA SER A 18 5.89 14.39 50.94
C SER A 18 6.68 14.68 49.65
N CYS A 19 7.20 13.63 49.02
CA CYS A 19 7.63 13.73 47.64
C CYS A 19 6.40 13.92 46.79
N LYS A 20 6.17 15.15 46.28
CA LYS A 20 5.36 15.37 45.11
C LYS A 20 6.06 14.59 43.98
N PRO A 21 5.33 13.79 43.17
CA PRO A 21 5.92 13.26 41.98
C PRO A 21 6.30 14.45 41.09
N GLU A 22 7.59 14.59 40.79
CA GLU A 22 8.04 15.37 39.65
C GLU A 22 7.33 14.78 38.43
N THR A 23 6.40 15.54 37.87
CA THR A 23 5.97 15.31 36.50
C THR A 23 7.22 15.41 35.66
N LYS A 24 7.72 14.27 35.17
CA LYS A 24 8.67 14.27 34.07
C LYS A 24 8.04 15.14 33.00
N ASP A 25 8.69 16.24 32.72
CA ASP A 25 8.48 17.03 31.52
C ASP A 25 8.80 16.05 30.37
N THR A 26 7.76 15.41 29.83
CA THR A 26 7.87 14.68 28.59
C THR A 26 8.20 15.74 27.57
N GLY A 27 9.47 15.79 27.18
CA GLY A 27 9.97 16.74 26.20
C GLY A 27 8.94 16.81 25.07
N ARG A 28 8.38 18.00 24.83
CA ARG A 28 7.54 18.26 23.68
C ARG A 28 8.35 17.82 22.46
N GLU A 29 8.01 16.69 21.88
CA GLU A 29 8.43 16.40 20.53
C GLU A 29 8.08 17.61 19.70
N THR A 30 9.09 18.25 19.12
CA THR A 30 8.87 19.39 18.24
C THR A 30 8.01 18.90 17.08
N SER A 31 6.78 19.39 17.04
CA SER A 31 5.83 19.03 15.98
C SER A 31 6.50 19.20 14.61
N LEU A 32 6.41 18.18 13.77
CA LEU A 32 6.86 18.25 12.38
C LEU A 32 6.17 19.42 11.68
N LYS A 33 6.94 20.27 11.01
CA LYS A 33 6.43 21.46 10.33
C LYS A 33 7.08 21.56 8.95
N ASP A 34 6.26 21.53 7.89
CA ASP A 34 6.72 21.83 6.55
C ASP A 34 7.13 23.31 6.45
N PRO A 35 8.40 23.63 6.17
CA PRO A 35 8.88 24.99 6.06
C PRO A 35 8.28 25.76 4.88
N GLU A 36 7.78 25.05 3.87
CA GLU A 36 7.25 25.58 2.62
C GLU A 36 5.72 25.75 2.62
N LEU A 37 5.01 25.25 3.67
CA LEU A 37 3.56 25.38 3.79
C LEU A 37 3.17 26.55 4.68
N ASN A 38 2.28 27.39 4.17
CA ASN A 38 1.62 28.42 5.00
C ASN A 38 0.44 27.82 5.75
N TYR A 39 0.64 27.54 7.03
CA TYR A 39 -0.40 26.97 7.89
C TYR A 39 -1.48 28.00 8.20
N LYS A 40 -2.73 27.68 7.85
CA LYS A 40 -3.90 28.53 8.04
C LYS A 40 -4.57 28.23 9.37
N GLU A 41 -5.11 29.29 10.00
CA GLU A 41 -5.97 29.09 11.17
C GLU A 41 -7.23 28.29 10.77
N TYR A 42 -7.59 27.37 11.63
CA TYR A 42 -8.80 26.57 11.50
C TYR A 42 -9.54 26.52 12.83
N VAL A 43 -10.84 26.70 12.79
CA VAL A 43 -11.69 26.54 13.97
C VAL A 43 -12.25 25.12 13.96
N LYS A 44 -11.70 24.29 14.84
CA LYS A 44 -12.13 22.90 15.04
C LYS A 44 -13.64 22.87 15.31
N LYS A 45 -14.35 21.96 14.63
CA LYS A 45 -15.76 21.66 14.84
C LYS A 45 -15.93 20.39 15.67
N ASP A 46 -17.06 20.25 16.34
CA ASP A 46 -17.33 19.06 17.18
C ASP A 46 -17.43 17.76 16.34
N ALA A 47 -17.83 17.87 15.07
CA ALA A 47 -17.95 16.74 14.16
C ALA A 47 -16.66 16.39 13.41
N ASP A 48 -15.58 17.15 13.59
CA ASP A 48 -14.31 16.84 12.93
C ASP A 48 -13.68 15.58 13.53
N LEU A 49 -13.26 14.66 12.67
CA LEU A 49 -12.41 13.56 13.07
C LEU A 49 -11.03 14.10 13.45
N ILE A 50 -10.52 13.67 14.60
CA ILE A 50 -9.19 14.05 15.07
C ILE A 50 -8.21 12.93 14.77
N ILE A 51 -7.13 13.26 14.08
CA ILE A 51 -6.06 12.30 13.77
C ILE A 51 -4.74 12.85 14.30
N SER A 52 -4.02 12.06 15.09
CA SER A 52 -2.68 12.38 15.57
C SER A 52 -1.67 12.30 14.43
N ARG A 53 -0.94 13.40 14.17
CA ARG A 53 0.11 13.46 13.14
C ARG A 53 1.31 12.58 13.49
N ALA A 54 1.65 12.48 14.79
CA ALA A 54 2.75 11.62 15.22
C ALA A 54 2.42 10.13 15.05
N GLU A 55 1.21 9.73 15.44
CA GLU A 55 0.75 8.35 15.20
C GLU A 55 0.66 8.03 13.71
N TYR A 56 0.17 8.96 12.91
CA TYR A 56 0.07 8.78 11.47
C TYR A 56 1.45 8.67 10.81
N HIS A 57 2.42 9.46 11.26
CA HIS A 57 3.81 9.32 10.82
C HIS A 57 4.35 7.91 11.10
N ASN A 58 4.12 7.39 12.31
CA ASN A 58 4.50 6.02 12.65
C ASN A 58 3.80 4.97 11.77
N ARG A 59 2.53 5.19 11.42
CA ARG A 59 1.77 4.34 10.49
C ARG A 59 2.31 4.42 9.07
N LEU A 60 2.67 5.61 8.56
CA LEU A 60 3.32 5.76 7.26
C LEU A 60 4.69 5.08 7.22
N TYR A 61 5.46 5.14 8.31
CA TYR A 61 6.69 4.36 8.43
C TYR A 61 6.39 2.86 8.30
N GLY A 62 5.38 2.38 9.04
CA GLY A 62 4.93 0.98 8.97
C GLY A 62 4.46 0.57 7.57
N PHE A 63 3.80 1.48 6.83
CA PHE A 63 3.42 1.28 5.44
C PHE A 63 4.64 0.98 4.57
N TRP A 64 5.62 1.89 4.51
CA TRP A 64 6.80 1.73 3.67
C TRP A 64 7.61 0.48 4.03
N LEU A 65 7.79 0.23 5.33
CA LEU A 65 8.49 -0.97 5.79
C LEU A 65 7.75 -2.26 5.41
N GLY A 66 6.44 -2.30 5.68
CA GLY A 66 5.60 -3.46 5.39
C GLY A 66 5.50 -3.76 3.90
N GLN A 67 5.37 -2.71 3.08
CA GLN A 67 5.35 -2.80 1.63
C GLN A 67 6.66 -3.37 1.09
N CYS A 68 7.82 -2.84 1.52
CA CYS A 68 9.11 -3.35 1.07
C CYS A 68 9.34 -4.81 1.44
N ILE A 69 9.06 -5.22 2.68
CA ILE A 69 9.19 -6.63 3.10
C ILE A 69 8.31 -7.53 2.23
N ALA A 70 7.09 -7.10 2.00
CA ALA A 70 6.08 -7.87 1.30
C ALA A 70 6.37 -7.97 -0.21
N ASN A 71 6.73 -6.87 -0.86
CA ASN A 71 7.14 -6.84 -2.26
C ASN A 71 8.30 -7.80 -2.51
N TRP A 72 9.41 -7.67 -1.76
CA TRP A 72 10.58 -8.53 -1.94
C TRP A 72 10.29 -10.01 -1.63
N THR A 73 9.35 -10.30 -0.75
CA THR A 73 8.88 -11.67 -0.49
C THR A 73 8.09 -12.21 -1.67
N GLY A 74 7.23 -11.39 -2.26
CA GLY A 74 6.43 -11.75 -3.44
C GLY A 74 7.26 -11.95 -4.70
N LEU A 75 8.30 -11.11 -4.90
CA LEU A 75 9.26 -11.25 -6.00
C LEU A 75 9.97 -12.62 -6.07
N VAL A 76 10.03 -13.37 -4.97
CA VAL A 76 10.61 -14.72 -4.99
C VAL A 76 9.83 -15.66 -5.91
N THR A 77 8.50 -15.51 -5.95
CA THR A 77 7.59 -16.41 -6.68
C THR A 77 6.89 -15.74 -7.86
N GLU A 78 7.29 -14.51 -8.18
CA GLU A 78 6.69 -13.73 -9.25
C GLU A 78 6.74 -14.52 -10.59
N MET A 79 5.57 -14.66 -11.20
CA MET A 79 5.39 -15.38 -12.48
C MET A 79 5.85 -16.85 -12.51
N ASP A 80 6.10 -17.47 -11.38
CA ASP A 80 6.39 -18.92 -11.33
C ASP A 80 5.19 -19.77 -11.73
N LYS A 81 4.02 -19.34 -11.31
CA LYS A 81 2.75 -20.06 -11.45
C LYS A 81 1.66 -19.19 -12.06
N ILE A 82 1.41 -19.37 -13.35
CA ILE A 82 0.37 -18.65 -14.10
C ILE A 82 -0.71 -19.56 -14.69
N GLY A 83 -0.68 -20.84 -14.32
CA GLY A 83 -1.57 -21.87 -14.87
C GLY A 83 -1.04 -22.56 -16.12
N ASN A 84 -1.94 -23.25 -16.83
CA ASN A 84 -1.58 -24.17 -17.93
C ASN A 84 -2.34 -23.86 -19.22
N ILE A 85 -2.58 -22.61 -19.55
CA ILE A 85 -3.25 -22.16 -20.77
C ILE A 85 -2.20 -21.86 -21.86
N GLY A 86 -2.56 -22.08 -23.12
CA GLY A 86 -1.69 -21.74 -24.26
C GLY A 86 -0.37 -22.49 -24.26
N VAL A 87 0.70 -21.82 -24.66
CA VAL A 87 2.04 -22.42 -24.83
C VAL A 87 2.87 -22.42 -23.56
N ILE A 88 2.67 -21.45 -22.70
CA ILE A 88 3.36 -21.33 -21.41
C ILE A 88 2.58 -22.17 -20.39
N LYS A 89 3.26 -23.12 -19.77
CA LYS A 89 2.65 -24.04 -18.78
C LYS A 89 3.57 -24.15 -17.58
N THR A 90 3.06 -23.76 -16.44
CA THR A 90 3.85 -23.68 -15.20
C THR A 90 3.54 -24.82 -14.21
N GLY A 91 2.74 -25.79 -14.60
CA GLY A 91 2.35 -26.90 -13.72
C GLY A 91 1.26 -26.51 -12.74
N ASN A 92 1.23 -27.19 -11.60
CA ASN A 92 0.30 -26.87 -10.52
C ASN A 92 0.73 -25.61 -9.81
N PHE A 93 -0.24 -24.84 -9.35
CA PHE A 93 0.02 -23.72 -8.45
C PHE A 93 0.61 -24.18 -7.12
N TYR A 94 1.27 -23.27 -6.43
CA TYR A 94 1.77 -23.50 -5.09
C TYR A 94 0.63 -23.75 -4.09
N THR A 95 0.97 -24.35 -2.97
CA THR A 95 0.09 -24.59 -1.83
C THR A 95 0.78 -24.09 -0.55
N GLY A 96 0.09 -24.05 0.56
CA GLY A 96 0.69 -23.71 1.84
C GLY A 96 1.88 -24.58 2.24
N ASP A 97 1.92 -25.81 1.72
CA ASP A 97 3.04 -26.74 1.95
C ASP A 97 4.33 -26.36 1.20
N ASP A 98 4.27 -25.44 0.23
CA ASP A 98 5.44 -25.01 -0.53
C ASP A 98 6.23 -23.90 0.18
N TRP A 99 5.67 -23.29 1.20
CA TRP A 99 6.38 -22.34 2.05
C TRP A 99 7.56 -22.99 2.74
N GLY A 100 8.74 -22.37 2.68
CA GLY A 100 9.99 -22.90 3.20
C GLY A 100 10.67 -23.91 2.27
N LYS A 101 10.10 -24.21 1.09
CA LYS A 101 10.74 -25.07 0.08
C LYS A 101 11.52 -24.25 -0.93
N HIS A 102 12.28 -24.97 -1.75
CA HIS A 102 13.01 -24.34 -2.86
C HIS A 102 12.06 -23.67 -3.83
N ASP A 103 12.44 -22.48 -4.22
CA ASP A 103 11.83 -21.74 -5.28
C ASP A 103 11.98 -22.44 -6.65
N GLN A 104 11.12 -22.12 -7.60
CA GLN A 104 11.11 -22.65 -8.96
C GLN A 104 11.33 -21.51 -9.96
N PRO A 105 11.82 -21.80 -11.18
CA PRO A 105 12.00 -20.76 -12.19
C PRO A 105 10.67 -20.11 -12.60
N SER A 106 10.69 -18.79 -12.76
CA SER A 106 9.59 -18.03 -13.34
C SER A 106 9.37 -18.39 -14.83
N ILE A 107 8.34 -17.82 -15.44
CA ILE A 107 8.06 -18.02 -16.89
C ILE A 107 9.17 -17.49 -17.80
N TRP A 108 10.00 -16.57 -17.30
CA TRP A 108 11.20 -16.11 -18.00
C TRP A 108 12.37 -17.08 -17.88
N GLY A 109 12.24 -18.07 -17.06
CA GLY A 109 12.99 -19.25 -16.71
C GLY A 109 14.32 -19.47 -17.38
N GLU A 110 15.29 -18.76 -16.99
CA GLU A 110 16.69 -19.06 -17.26
C GLU A 110 17.23 -20.17 -16.33
N GLY A 111 16.32 -20.92 -15.69
CA GLY A 111 16.62 -22.10 -14.88
C GLY A 111 17.14 -21.81 -13.49
N VAL A 112 17.11 -20.55 -13.06
CA VAL A 112 17.58 -20.13 -11.73
C VAL A 112 16.37 -19.68 -10.92
N PRO A 113 16.21 -20.15 -9.67
CA PRO A 113 15.32 -19.53 -8.70
C PRO A 113 15.62 -18.04 -8.54
N SER A 114 14.69 -17.26 -7.95
CA SER A 114 14.89 -15.86 -7.69
C SER A 114 16.28 -15.54 -7.10
N ASP A 115 16.94 -14.52 -7.61
CA ASP A 115 18.24 -14.05 -7.06
C ASP A 115 18.13 -13.54 -5.62
N LEU A 116 16.92 -13.21 -5.16
CA LEU A 116 16.64 -12.71 -3.82
C LEU A 116 16.67 -13.83 -2.78
N SER A 117 16.11 -14.99 -3.11
CA SER A 117 16.07 -16.15 -2.25
C SER A 117 15.95 -17.43 -3.07
N HIS A 118 16.67 -18.48 -2.69
CA HIS A 118 16.48 -19.81 -3.24
C HIS A 118 15.34 -20.59 -2.58
N THR A 119 14.67 -19.98 -1.61
CA THR A 119 13.61 -20.59 -0.81
C THR A 119 12.44 -19.63 -0.74
N ILE A 120 11.25 -20.15 -0.89
CA ILE A 120 10.00 -19.38 -0.74
C ILE A 120 9.82 -19.06 0.75
N ASP A 121 10.29 -17.92 1.18
CA ASP A 121 10.23 -17.44 2.57
C ASP A 121 10.30 -15.91 2.58
N PHE A 122 10.11 -15.30 3.76
CA PHE A 122 10.21 -13.85 3.90
C PHE A 122 11.59 -13.35 3.52
N VAL A 123 11.62 -12.34 2.67
CA VAL A 123 12.82 -11.59 2.31
C VAL A 123 12.82 -10.28 3.09
N VAL A 124 13.84 -10.11 3.92
CA VAL A 124 13.92 -8.97 4.84
C VAL A 124 15.33 -8.40 4.91
N GLU A 125 15.43 -7.09 5.04
CA GLU A 125 16.70 -6.39 5.24
C GLU A 125 16.92 -6.09 6.73
N GLY A 126 17.96 -6.67 7.30
CA GLY A 126 18.39 -6.38 8.67
C GLY A 126 18.88 -4.94 8.84
N ILE A 127 19.15 -4.52 10.08
CA ILE A 127 19.46 -3.13 10.47
C ILE A 127 20.56 -2.48 9.60
N ASP A 128 21.56 -3.22 9.16
CA ASP A 128 22.68 -2.71 8.37
C ASP A 128 22.42 -2.76 6.85
N GLY A 129 21.29 -3.34 6.43
CA GLY A 129 20.92 -3.48 5.02
C GLY A 129 20.33 -2.21 4.42
N VAL A 130 19.87 -2.33 3.16
CA VAL A 130 19.16 -1.27 2.45
C VAL A 130 18.08 -1.92 1.60
N CYS A 131 16.81 -1.59 1.85
CA CYS A 131 15.70 -2.03 1.02
C CYS A 131 15.83 -1.40 -0.37
N GLY A 132 15.74 -2.20 -1.42
CA GLY A 132 15.72 -1.69 -2.78
C GLY A 132 14.31 -1.31 -3.21
N ALA A 133 14.18 -0.29 -4.05
CA ALA A 133 12.95 -0.02 -4.76
C ALA A 133 12.67 -1.09 -5.82
N ASP A 134 11.41 -1.28 -6.11
CA ASP A 134 10.87 -2.08 -7.19
C ASP A 134 9.67 -1.35 -7.80
N ASP A 135 9.07 -1.85 -8.88
CA ASP A 135 7.95 -1.15 -9.54
C ASP A 135 6.70 -1.02 -8.65
N ASP A 136 6.48 -1.95 -7.72
CA ASP A 136 5.44 -1.86 -6.69
C ASP A 136 5.72 -0.84 -5.56
N THR A 137 6.84 -0.14 -5.58
CA THR A 137 7.20 0.82 -4.53
C THR A 137 7.70 2.15 -5.07
N ASP A 138 8.30 2.16 -6.26
CA ASP A 138 9.09 3.28 -6.75
C ASP A 138 8.25 4.41 -7.36
N ILE A 139 7.17 4.10 -8.09
CA ILE A 139 6.29 5.13 -8.66
C ILE A 139 5.43 5.76 -7.56
N GLU A 140 5.02 5.02 -6.54
CA GLU A 140 4.38 5.59 -5.35
C GLU A 140 5.30 6.58 -4.63
N TYR A 141 6.57 6.19 -4.40
CA TYR A 141 7.58 7.09 -3.85
C TYR A 141 7.73 8.34 -4.74
N MET A 142 7.80 8.15 -6.05
CA MET A 142 7.92 9.25 -7.02
C MET A 142 6.70 10.19 -6.94
N TYR A 143 5.47 9.69 -6.88
CA TYR A 143 4.27 10.52 -6.75
C TYR A 143 4.24 11.31 -5.45
N GLN A 144 4.59 10.70 -4.31
CA GLN A 144 4.72 11.42 -3.04
C GLN A 144 5.77 12.53 -3.14
N TYR A 145 6.92 12.22 -3.72
CA TYR A 145 8.00 13.17 -3.94
C TYR A 145 7.57 14.33 -4.83
N LEU A 146 6.87 14.08 -5.94
CA LEU A 146 6.38 15.11 -6.85
C LEU A 146 5.36 16.02 -6.17
N LEU A 147 4.39 15.49 -5.44
CA LEU A 147 3.43 16.29 -4.67
C LEU A 147 4.13 17.28 -3.71
N TYR A 148 5.16 16.80 -3.02
CA TYR A 148 5.94 17.62 -2.10
C TYR A 148 6.79 18.68 -2.85
N GLN A 149 7.53 18.28 -3.90
CA GLN A 149 8.41 19.18 -4.65
C GLN A 149 7.64 20.25 -5.42
N GLU A 150 6.53 19.89 -6.04
CA GLU A 150 5.66 20.80 -6.80
C GLU A 150 4.75 21.64 -5.88
N LYS A 151 4.78 21.40 -4.57
CA LYS A 151 3.98 22.12 -3.55
C LYS A 151 2.49 22.12 -3.89
N THR A 152 1.98 20.99 -4.33
CA THR A 152 0.60 20.80 -4.75
C THR A 152 -0.05 19.63 -4.04
N SER A 153 -1.37 19.68 -3.88
CA SER A 153 -2.18 18.56 -3.39
C SER A 153 -2.67 17.65 -4.53
N ILE A 154 -2.65 18.14 -5.78
CA ILE A 154 -3.07 17.41 -6.97
C ILE A 154 -2.08 17.69 -8.11
N LEU A 155 -1.55 16.65 -8.71
CA LEU A 155 -0.64 16.77 -9.85
C LEU A 155 -1.39 17.13 -11.14
N SER A 156 -0.83 18.03 -11.95
CA SER A 156 -1.30 18.28 -13.30
C SER A 156 -0.77 17.22 -14.29
N PRO A 157 -1.39 17.08 -15.48
CA PRO A 157 -0.87 16.18 -16.50
C PRO A 157 0.60 16.45 -16.87
N GLU A 158 0.98 17.74 -16.94
CA GLU A 158 2.35 18.15 -17.23
C GLU A 158 3.33 17.79 -16.10
N GLN A 159 2.94 17.97 -14.84
CA GLN A 159 3.75 17.60 -13.68
C GLN A 159 3.99 16.09 -13.64
N ILE A 160 2.99 15.27 -13.94
CA ILE A 160 3.15 13.81 -14.05
C ILE A 160 4.16 13.49 -15.16
N ARG A 161 3.95 13.99 -16.39
CA ARG A 161 4.88 13.76 -17.49
C ARG A 161 6.29 14.19 -17.15
N ASP A 162 6.47 15.41 -16.65
CA ASP A 162 7.80 15.98 -16.38
C ASP A 162 8.52 15.20 -15.27
N GLY A 163 7.77 14.73 -14.25
CA GLY A 163 8.28 13.83 -13.24
C GLY A 163 8.75 12.49 -13.82
N TRP A 164 7.93 11.86 -14.66
CA TRP A 164 8.30 10.61 -15.33
C TRP A 164 9.52 10.78 -16.23
N MET A 165 9.56 11.85 -17.06
CA MET A 165 10.71 12.15 -17.92
C MET A 165 12.01 12.38 -17.12
N LYS A 166 11.89 12.91 -15.92
CA LYS A 166 13.06 13.22 -15.07
C LYS A 166 13.57 12.00 -14.32
N HIS A 167 12.64 11.19 -13.78
CA HIS A 167 13.01 10.18 -12.78
C HIS A 167 13.05 8.76 -13.31
N ILE A 168 12.47 8.48 -14.49
CA ILE A 168 12.59 7.18 -15.14
C ILE A 168 13.86 7.14 -15.97
N LYS A 169 14.60 6.05 -15.89
CA LYS A 169 15.83 5.80 -16.64
C LYS A 169 15.55 5.62 -18.13
N THR A 170 16.46 6.03 -18.99
CA THR A 170 16.30 5.92 -20.45
C THR A 170 17.50 5.27 -21.14
N GLU A 171 18.64 5.18 -20.45
CA GLU A 171 19.89 4.65 -21.02
C GLU A 171 20.28 3.28 -20.47
N GLU A 172 19.50 2.78 -19.50
CA GLU A 172 19.64 1.46 -18.88
C GLU A 172 18.25 0.88 -18.58
N GLU A 173 18.18 -0.29 -17.94
CA GLU A 173 16.91 -0.90 -17.50
C GLU A 173 16.05 0.11 -16.73
N ASN A 174 14.82 0.31 -17.20
CA ASN A 174 13.92 1.33 -16.66
C ASN A 174 12.85 0.80 -15.72
N TYR A 175 12.78 -0.52 -15.57
CA TYR A 175 11.81 -1.19 -14.72
C TYR A 175 10.37 -0.70 -14.95
N LEU A 176 10.03 -0.51 -16.23
CA LEU A 176 8.67 -0.25 -16.69
C LEU A 176 8.19 -1.42 -17.53
N TRP A 177 7.01 -1.86 -17.22
CA TRP A 177 6.41 -2.99 -17.91
C TRP A 177 5.10 -2.56 -18.57
N VAL A 178 4.65 -3.30 -19.51
CA VAL A 178 3.33 -3.32 -20.14
C VAL A 178 2.68 -1.93 -20.31
N SER A 179 1.73 -1.54 -19.45
CA SER A 179 1.01 -0.27 -19.60
C SER A 179 1.83 0.93 -19.13
N ASN A 180 2.72 0.78 -18.14
CA ASN A 180 3.67 1.80 -17.73
C ASN A 180 4.66 2.12 -18.84
N GLU A 181 5.25 1.11 -19.50
CA GLU A 181 6.17 1.31 -20.63
C GLU A 181 5.47 2.02 -21.79
N THR A 182 4.24 1.58 -22.14
CA THR A 182 3.45 2.21 -23.20
C THR A 182 3.16 3.68 -22.86
N ALA A 183 2.71 3.98 -21.63
CA ALA A 183 2.42 5.33 -21.17
C ALA A 183 3.66 6.24 -21.21
N PHE A 184 4.81 5.73 -20.78
CA PHE A 184 6.08 6.45 -20.84
C PHE A 184 6.46 6.80 -22.28
N GLY A 185 6.37 5.84 -23.20
CA GLY A 185 6.61 6.08 -24.63
C GLY A 185 5.63 7.08 -25.27
N LEU A 186 4.40 7.16 -24.79
CA LEU A 186 3.41 8.16 -25.20
C LEU A 186 3.77 9.55 -24.65
N MET A 187 4.15 9.64 -23.39
CA MET A 187 4.60 10.88 -22.76
C MET A 187 5.87 11.46 -23.43
N GLN A 188 6.80 10.62 -23.86
CA GLN A 188 7.97 11.03 -24.67
C GLN A 188 7.55 11.67 -26.00
N LYS A 189 6.39 11.31 -26.54
CA LYS A 189 5.82 11.89 -27.76
C LYS A 189 4.95 13.12 -27.48
N GLY A 190 4.84 13.54 -26.21
CA GLY A 190 4.07 14.71 -25.78
C GLY A 190 2.60 14.45 -25.51
N ILE A 191 2.16 13.19 -25.47
CA ILE A 191 0.81 12.82 -25.03
C ILE A 191 0.78 12.84 -23.51
N LEU A 192 -0.26 13.39 -22.92
CA LEU A 192 -0.39 13.61 -21.47
C LEU A 192 -1.47 12.71 -20.87
N PRO A 193 -1.37 12.37 -19.56
CA PRO A 193 -2.53 11.80 -18.87
C PRO A 193 -3.75 12.76 -18.93
N PRO A 194 -4.98 12.25 -19.04
CA PRO A 194 -5.37 10.85 -19.00
C PRO A 194 -5.27 10.09 -20.33
N GLU A 195 -4.89 10.75 -21.42
CA GLU A 195 -4.85 10.15 -22.76
C GLU A 195 -3.83 9.00 -22.86
N THR A 196 -2.76 9.03 -22.04
CA THR A 196 -1.75 7.96 -22.01
C THR A 196 -2.29 6.61 -21.50
N GLY A 197 -3.37 6.61 -20.72
CA GLY A 197 -4.06 5.40 -20.28
C GLY A 197 -5.30 5.04 -21.10
N HIS A 198 -5.70 5.93 -22.06
CA HIS A 198 -6.92 5.71 -22.83
C HIS A 198 -6.79 4.52 -23.80
N PRO A 199 -7.83 3.68 -23.97
CA PRO A 199 -7.80 2.50 -24.84
C PRO A 199 -7.36 2.78 -26.28
N ASP A 200 -7.65 3.97 -26.83
CA ASP A 200 -7.26 4.37 -28.19
C ASP A 200 -5.75 4.66 -28.33
N GLN A 201 -5.03 4.85 -27.23
CA GLN A 201 -3.60 5.19 -27.21
C GLN A 201 -2.75 4.10 -26.56
N ASN A 202 -3.24 3.46 -25.51
CA ASN A 202 -2.53 2.44 -24.74
C ASN A 202 -3.25 1.10 -24.89
N GLU A 203 -2.73 0.23 -25.75
CA GLU A 203 -3.28 -1.11 -25.95
C GLU A 203 -3.22 -2.00 -24.70
N ASN A 204 -2.38 -1.62 -23.74
CA ASN A 204 -2.15 -2.32 -22.48
C ASN A 204 -2.96 -1.76 -21.29
N TYR A 205 -3.93 -0.88 -21.53
CA TYR A 205 -4.71 -0.19 -20.49
C TYR A 205 -5.43 -1.08 -19.46
N MET A 206 -5.55 -2.38 -19.74
CA MET A 206 -6.17 -3.38 -18.86
C MET A 206 -5.15 -4.09 -17.96
N MET A 207 -3.87 -3.72 -18.01
CA MET A 207 -2.81 -4.35 -17.23
C MET A 207 -2.72 -3.76 -15.82
N ILE A 208 -1.92 -4.40 -14.99
CA ILE A 208 -1.90 -4.22 -13.54
C ILE A 208 -1.32 -2.88 -13.08
N ASP A 209 -0.50 -2.23 -13.87
CA ASP A 209 0.45 -1.17 -13.45
C ASP A 209 -0.17 -0.02 -12.61
N ALA A 210 -1.42 0.38 -12.85
CA ALA A 210 -2.03 1.44 -12.04
C ALA A 210 -2.37 0.98 -10.62
N GLN A 211 -2.71 -0.31 -10.42
CA GLN A 211 -3.09 -0.81 -9.10
C GLN A 211 -1.90 -0.98 -8.15
N LEU A 212 -0.68 -1.13 -8.69
CA LEU A 212 0.55 -1.26 -7.91
C LEU A 212 1.29 0.08 -7.69
N THR A 213 0.80 1.18 -8.27
CA THR A 213 1.51 2.47 -8.24
C THR A 213 0.70 3.62 -7.65
N THR A 214 -0.53 3.39 -7.21
CA THR A 214 -1.43 4.51 -6.85
C THR A 214 -2.16 4.35 -5.51
N GLU A 215 -2.06 3.25 -4.81
CA GLU A 215 -2.77 3.04 -3.55
C GLU A 215 -2.36 4.01 -2.44
N LEU A 216 -1.13 4.49 -2.44
CA LEU A 216 -0.62 5.52 -1.52
C LEU A 216 -1.53 6.75 -1.43
N PHE A 217 -2.18 7.14 -2.54
CA PHE A 217 -3.08 8.31 -2.54
C PHE A 217 -4.19 8.20 -1.50
N GLY A 218 -4.59 6.97 -1.13
CA GLY A 218 -5.54 6.74 -0.04
C GLY A 218 -5.04 7.26 1.30
N PHE A 219 -3.79 6.99 1.65
CA PHE A 219 -3.19 7.50 2.88
C PHE A 219 -2.94 9.01 2.86
N LEU A 220 -2.72 9.59 1.68
CA LEU A 220 -2.49 11.03 1.56
C LEU A 220 -3.78 11.87 1.77
N ALA A 221 -4.95 11.24 1.80
CA ALA A 221 -6.22 11.88 2.15
C ALA A 221 -6.95 11.11 3.27
N PRO A 222 -6.48 11.21 4.54
CA PRO A 222 -6.96 10.41 5.66
C PRO A 222 -8.48 10.50 5.84
N ALA A 223 -9.17 9.37 5.90
CA ALA A 223 -10.62 9.24 6.10
C ALA A 223 -11.50 9.94 5.02
N ARG A 224 -10.89 10.32 3.89
CA ARG A 224 -11.57 11.04 2.80
C ARG A 224 -11.35 10.34 1.44
N PRO A 225 -12.00 9.19 1.22
CA PRO A 225 -11.89 8.46 -0.06
C PRO A 225 -12.30 9.31 -1.28
N ASP A 226 -13.23 10.24 -1.12
CA ASP A 226 -13.62 11.19 -2.17
C ASP A 226 -12.46 12.09 -2.62
N ILE A 227 -11.66 12.57 -1.68
CA ILE A 227 -10.47 13.41 -1.97
C ILE A 227 -9.33 12.52 -2.49
N ALA A 228 -9.11 11.35 -1.89
CA ALA A 228 -8.11 10.40 -2.36
C ALA A 228 -8.30 10.04 -3.84
N LEU A 229 -9.53 9.73 -4.25
CA LEU A 229 -9.88 9.43 -5.64
C LEU A 229 -9.69 10.62 -6.58
N LYS A 230 -9.97 11.84 -6.11
CA LYS A 230 -9.69 13.05 -6.87
C LYS A 230 -8.19 13.24 -7.10
N MET A 231 -7.37 12.98 -6.09
CA MET A 231 -5.90 13.04 -6.19
C MET A 231 -5.34 11.96 -7.11
N ALA A 232 -5.85 10.74 -7.01
CA ALA A 232 -5.41 9.57 -7.78
C ALA A 232 -5.95 9.54 -9.23
N TYR A 233 -6.88 10.41 -9.61
CA TYR A 233 -7.54 10.35 -10.90
C TYR A 233 -6.58 10.31 -12.08
N LEU A 234 -5.66 11.27 -12.18
CA LEU A 234 -4.68 11.33 -13.26
C LEU A 234 -3.57 10.27 -13.10
N PRO A 235 -2.99 10.05 -11.91
CA PRO A 235 -2.07 8.94 -11.71
C PRO A 235 -2.60 7.58 -12.19
N ILE A 236 -3.81 7.21 -11.81
CA ILE A 236 -4.46 5.96 -12.28
C ILE A 236 -4.61 5.98 -13.80
N ARG A 237 -5.09 7.08 -14.37
CA ARG A 237 -5.35 7.22 -15.82
C ARG A 237 -4.10 7.55 -16.63
N THR A 238 -2.94 7.55 -16.00
CA THR A 238 -1.66 7.54 -16.71
C THR A 238 -1.50 6.24 -17.50
N THR A 239 -1.98 5.11 -16.95
CA THR A 239 -1.74 3.77 -17.52
C THR A 239 -3.00 2.93 -17.67
N ALA A 240 -4.10 3.21 -16.96
CA ALA A 240 -5.26 2.34 -16.87
C ALA A 240 -6.59 3.02 -17.25
N TYR A 241 -7.53 2.20 -17.72
CA TYR A 241 -8.90 2.59 -18.04
C TYR A 241 -9.88 1.46 -17.68
N GLU A 242 -11.20 1.74 -17.64
CA GLU A 242 -12.25 0.76 -17.35
C GLU A 242 -11.97 -0.06 -16.06
N ASP A 243 -12.09 -1.38 -16.10
CA ASP A 243 -11.92 -2.24 -14.93
C ASP A 243 -10.56 -2.09 -14.26
N ALA A 244 -9.47 -1.88 -14.99
CA ALA A 244 -8.14 -1.65 -14.41
C ALA A 244 -8.09 -0.36 -13.58
N ALA A 245 -8.74 0.70 -14.06
CA ALA A 245 -8.86 1.94 -13.31
C ALA A 245 -9.77 1.78 -12.08
N TRP A 246 -10.90 1.08 -12.19
CA TRP A 246 -11.81 0.83 -11.05
C TRP A 246 -11.15 -0.04 -9.97
N ILE A 247 -10.34 -1.03 -10.36
CA ILE A 247 -9.55 -1.84 -9.43
C ILE A 247 -8.56 -0.94 -8.67
N SER A 248 -7.85 -0.05 -9.36
CA SER A 248 -6.93 0.89 -8.72
C SER A 248 -7.67 1.84 -7.75
N GLU A 249 -8.84 2.33 -8.15
CA GLU A 249 -9.72 3.14 -7.29
C GLU A 249 -10.18 2.35 -6.04
N PHE A 250 -10.44 1.06 -6.16
CA PHE A 250 -10.76 0.19 -5.02
C PHE A 250 -9.63 0.19 -3.99
N TYR A 251 -8.36 0.05 -4.40
CA TYR A 251 -7.22 0.07 -3.48
C TYR A 251 -7.04 1.45 -2.82
N VAL A 252 -7.14 2.52 -3.59
CA VAL A 252 -7.10 3.89 -3.05
C VAL A 252 -8.17 4.10 -1.97
N VAL A 253 -9.38 3.59 -2.19
CA VAL A 253 -10.45 3.67 -1.20
C VAL A 253 -10.14 2.83 0.04
N MET A 254 -9.66 1.60 -0.12
CA MET A 254 -9.22 0.76 1.01
C MET A 254 -8.24 1.52 1.92
N TYR A 255 -7.22 2.12 1.34
CA TYR A 255 -6.18 2.85 2.06
C TYR A 255 -6.74 4.10 2.77
N ALA A 256 -7.61 4.86 2.13
CA ALA A 256 -8.24 6.02 2.77
C ALA A 256 -9.12 5.63 3.96
N LEU A 257 -9.81 4.48 3.87
CA LEU A 257 -10.68 3.96 4.92
C LEU A 257 -9.91 3.44 6.15
N ALA A 258 -8.63 3.12 6.03
CA ALA A 258 -7.81 2.65 7.14
C ALA A 258 -7.72 3.66 8.31
N SER A 259 -7.96 4.94 8.02
CA SER A 259 -8.01 6.01 9.02
C SER A 259 -9.41 6.25 9.60
N LEU A 260 -10.43 5.68 8.99
CA LEU A 260 -11.84 5.85 9.37
C LEU A 260 -12.41 4.63 10.10
N VAL A 261 -11.84 3.45 9.84
CA VAL A 261 -12.33 2.19 10.42
C VAL A 261 -12.30 2.23 11.95
N ASP A 262 -13.32 1.65 12.58
CA ASP A 262 -13.44 1.57 14.03
C ASP A 262 -12.20 0.87 14.63
N GLN A 263 -11.50 1.58 15.50
CA GLN A 263 -10.24 1.10 16.08
C GLN A 263 -10.42 -0.04 17.08
N ASP A 264 -11.63 -0.24 17.61
CA ASP A 264 -11.94 -1.32 18.56
C ASP A 264 -12.17 -2.68 17.89
N LEU A 265 -12.31 -2.71 16.57
CA LEU A 265 -12.45 -3.94 15.78
C LEU A 265 -11.13 -4.72 15.73
N SER A 266 -11.20 -6.05 15.56
CA SER A 266 -10.04 -6.87 15.22
C SER A 266 -9.49 -6.47 13.84
N LEU A 267 -8.20 -6.77 13.56
CA LEU A 267 -7.63 -6.49 12.23
C LEU A 267 -8.41 -7.21 11.12
N LYS A 268 -8.83 -8.45 11.35
CA LYS A 268 -9.70 -9.19 10.44
C LYS A 268 -10.98 -8.40 10.13
N ASP A 269 -11.71 -7.97 11.16
CA ASP A 269 -12.99 -7.27 10.98
C ASP A 269 -12.77 -5.89 10.30
N LYS A 270 -11.65 -5.21 10.61
CA LYS A 270 -11.25 -3.96 9.94
C LYS A 270 -11.05 -4.18 8.44
N VAL A 271 -10.28 -5.20 8.08
CA VAL A 271 -9.99 -5.57 6.68
C VAL A 271 -11.28 -5.92 5.94
N GLU A 272 -12.12 -6.75 6.52
CA GLU A 272 -13.40 -7.13 5.90
C GLU A 272 -14.33 -5.92 5.71
N TRP A 273 -14.40 -5.03 6.70
CA TRP A 273 -15.21 -3.82 6.58
C TRP A 273 -14.70 -2.91 5.47
N MET A 274 -13.38 -2.63 5.44
CA MET A 274 -12.77 -1.78 4.40
C MET A 274 -12.99 -2.36 3.00
N ALA A 275 -12.79 -3.68 2.84
CA ALA A 275 -12.98 -4.35 1.56
C ALA A 275 -14.43 -4.28 1.08
N ASN A 276 -15.39 -4.47 1.97
CA ASN A 276 -16.83 -4.37 1.64
C ASN A 276 -17.24 -2.92 1.30
N GLU A 277 -16.67 -1.91 1.96
CA GLU A 277 -16.91 -0.51 1.62
C GLU A 277 -16.29 -0.15 0.26
N ALA A 278 -15.03 -0.55 0.02
CA ALA A 278 -14.35 -0.31 -1.25
C ALA A 278 -15.04 -1.05 -2.41
N ARG A 279 -15.61 -2.25 -2.20
CA ARG A 279 -16.39 -2.97 -3.21
C ARG A 279 -17.51 -2.11 -3.81
N LYS A 280 -18.09 -1.21 -3.05
CA LYS A 280 -19.17 -0.33 -3.51
C LYS A 280 -18.72 0.65 -4.61
N THR A 281 -17.42 0.84 -4.79
CA THR A 281 -16.86 1.70 -5.84
C THR A 281 -16.75 1.00 -7.19
N LEU A 282 -16.78 -0.33 -7.21
CA LEU A 282 -16.75 -1.11 -8.44
C LEU A 282 -18.14 -1.13 -9.08
N PRO A 283 -18.27 -0.82 -10.38
CA PRO A 283 -19.55 -0.91 -11.07
C PRO A 283 -20.13 -2.33 -11.02
N GLU A 284 -21.41 -2.48 -10.68
CA GLU A 284 -22.07 -3.78 -10.50
C GLU A 284 -21.97 -4.71 -11.72
N THR A 285 -21.86 -4.14 -12.91
CA THR A 285 -21.75 -4.88 -14.17
C THR A 285 -20.34 -5.30 -14.52
N SER A 286 -19.32 -4.71 -13.87
CA SER A 286 -17.90 -4.96 -14.15
C SER A 286 -17.49 -6.40 -13.81
N TYR A 287 -16.44 -6.89 -14.45
CA TYR A 287 -15.86 -8.17 -14.07
C TYR A 287 -15.15 -8.06 -12.72
N SER A 288 -14.56 -6.93 -12.40
CA SER A 288 -13.89 -6.69 -11.12
C SER A 288 -14.83 -6.83 -9.93
N ALA A 289 -16.04 -6.25 -10.00
CA ALA A 289 -17.08 -6.42 -9.00
C ALA A 289 -17.46 -7.89 -8.81
N LYS A 290 -17.68 -8.59 -9.90
CA LYS A 290 -18.05 -10.01 -9.88
C LYS A 290 -16.92 -10.92 -9.39
N MET A 291 -15.65 -10.57 -9.67
CA MET A 291 -14.49 -11.27 -9.13
C MET A 291 -14.40 -11.14 -7.61
N PHE A 292 -14.55 -9.92 -7.08
CA PHE A 292 -14.61 -9.70 -5.65
C PHE A 292 -15.72 -10.53 -4.99
N ASP A 293 -16.93 -10.42 -5.49
CA ASP A 293 -18.10 -11.15 -4.96
C ASP A 293 -17.90 -12.66 -5.04
N TYR A 294 -17.26 -13.16 -6.09
CA TYR A 294 -16.96 -14.58 -6.25
C TYR A 294 -15.96 -15.06 -5.21
N VAL A 295 -14.84 -14.36 -5.01
CA VAL A 295 -13.83 -14.71 -3.99
C VAL A 295 -14.45 -14.63 -2.59
N LYS A 296 -15.14 -13.53 -2.28
CA LYS A 296 -15.82 -13.36 -0.97
C LYS A 296 -16.80 -14.49 -0.68
N LYS A 297 -17.57 -14.93 -1.68
CA LYS A 297 -18.49 -16.07 -1.55
C LYS A 297 -17.77 -17.37 -1.22
N GLN A 298 -16.60 -17.64 -1.81
CA GLN A 298 -15.82 -18.84 -1.49
C GLN A 298 -15.28 -18.76 -0.05
N TYR A 299 -14.76 -17.62 0.34
CA TYR A 299 -14.28 -17.35 1.70
C TYR A 299 -15.39 -17.56 2.74
N ASP A 300 -16.57 -16.96 2.54
CA ASP A 300 -17.71 -17.08 3.43
C ASP A 300 -18.24 -18.53 3.53
N ALA A 301 -18.03 -19.32 2.50
CA ALA A 301 -18.38 -20.74 2.48
C ALA A 301 -17.33 -21.65 3.15
N GLY A 302 -16.22 -21.09 3.66
CA GLY A 302 -15.15 -21.83 4.32
C GLY A 302 -14.34 -22.72 3.38
N ILE A 303 -14.31 -22.38 2.08
CA ILE A 303 -13.45 -23.05 1.10
C ILE A 303 -11.99 -22.58 1.35
N SER A 304 -10.99 -23.46 1.17
CA SER A 304 -9.59 -23.05 1.35
C SER A 304 -9.14 -22.02 0.30
N TRP A 305 -8.07 -21.29 0.60
CA TRP A 305 -7.55 -20.29 -0.34
C TRP A 305 -7.01 -20.95 -1.62
N GLU A 306 -6.38 -22.12 -1.52
CA GLU A 306 -5.89 -22.87 -2.67
C GLU A 306 -7.04 -23.30 -3.60
N GLU A 307 -8.10 -23.89 -3.03
CA GLU A 307 -9.27 -24.28 -3.81
C GLU A 307 -9.98 -23.06 -4.40
N THR A 308 -10.02 -21.95 -3.68
CA THR A 308 -10.60 -20.69 -4.17
C THR A 308 -9.78 -20.14 -5.33
N ARG A 309 -8.44 -20.12 -5.23
CA ARG A 309 -7.53 -19.72 -6.30
C ARG A 309 -7.71 -20.60 -7.54
N ASP A 310 -7.78 -21.92 -7.37
CA ASP A 310 -7.98 -22.86 -8.49
C ASP A 310 -9.33 -22.62 -9.18
N LYS A 311 -10.38 -22.32 -8.40
CA LYS A 311 -11.70 -21.95 -8.94
C LYS A 311 -11.67 -20.60 -9.67
N VAL A 312 -10.92 -19.62 -9.18
CA VAL A 312 -10.69 -18.32 -9.83
C VAL A 312 -9.99 -18.53 -11.17
N TYR A 313 -8.91 -19.28 -11.19
CA TYR A 313 -8.19 -19.65 -12.40
C TYR A 313 -9.12 -20.31 -13.44
N GLN A 314 -9.85 -21.35 -13.03
CA GLN A 314 -10.76 -22.04 -13.94
C GLN A 314 -11.85 -21.10 -14.46
N ARG A 315 -12.47 -20.30 -13.59
CA ARG A 315 -13.59 -19.43 -13.95
C ARG A 315 -13.19 -18.30 -14.89
N TYR A 316 -12.08 -17.62 -14.60
CA TYR A 316 -11.73 -16.38 -15.27
C TYR A 316 -10.70 -16.58 -16.39
N GLN A 317 -9.62 -17.29 -16.16
CA GLN A 317 -8.64 -17.50 -17.23
C GLN A 317 -9.03 -18.61 -18.21
N VAL A 318 -9.64 -19.70 -17.73
CA VAL A 318 -10.01 -20.83 -18.63
C VAL A 318 -11.39 -20.59 -19.25
N ASP A 319 -12.40 -20.36 -18.43
CA ASP A 319 -13.80 -20.28 -18.87
C ASP A 319 -14.23 -18.86 -19.29
N GLN A 320 -13.43 -17.84 -19.01
CA GLN A 320 -13.64 -16.43 -19.39
C GLN A 320 -15.05 -15.92 -19.03
N LYS A 321 -15.47 -16.19 -17.79
CA LYS A 321 -16.79 -15.77 -17.29
C LYS A 321 -16.86 -14.28 -16.96
N ASP A 322 -18.07 -13.79 -16.80
CA ASP A 322 -18.41 -12.45 -16.30
C ASP A 322 -17.91 -11.28 -17.17
N GLY A 323 -17.54 -11.55 -18.42
CA GLY A 323 -16.98 -10.56 -19.34
C GLY A 323 -15.46 -10.45 -19.28
N TYR A 324 -14.77 -11.27 -18.48
CA TYR A 324 -13.32 -11.34 -18.44
C TYR A 324 -12.80 -12.23 -19.58
N ASP A 325 -12.38 -11.63 -20.69
CA ASP A 325 -12.00 -12.29 -21.92
C ASP A 325 -10.52 -12.12 -22.31
N ILE A 326 -9.70 -11.72 -21.34
CA ILE A 326 -8.29 -11.34 -21.58
C ILE A 326 -7.47 -12.45 -22.26
N THR A 327 -7.76 -13.71 -21.93
CA THR A 327 -7.05 -14.85 -22.52
C THR A 327 -7.37 -15.09 -23.99
N SER A 328 -8.51 -14.57 -24.50
CA SER A 328 -8.87 -14.66 -25.91
C SER A 328 -8.07 -13.67 -26.79
N LYS A 329 -7.44 -12.67 -26.18
CA LYS A 329 -6.68 -11.62 -26.87
C LYS A 329 -5.28 -12.07 -27.32
N ASN A 330 -4.90 -13.33 -27.06
CA ASN A 330 -3.60 -13.91 -27.42
C ASN A 330 -2.39 -13.07 -26.94
N LEU A 331 -2.52 -12.51 -25.75
CA LEU A 331 -1.46 -11.72 -25.09
C LEU A 331 -0.34 -12.65 -24.61
N TYR A 332 0.86 -12.09 -24.44
CA TYR A 332 1.95 -12.79 -23.79
C TYR A 332 1.49 -13.37 -22.44
N CYS A 333 1.96 -14.57 -22.11
CA CYS A 333 1.60 -15.30 -20.90
C CYS A 333 0.09 -15.42 -20.60
N ASN A 334 -0.77 -15.31 -21.63
CA ASN A 334 -2.24 -15.38 -21.50
C ASN A 334 -2.83 -14.32 -20.58
N GLY A 335 -2.20 -13.14 -20.51
CA GLY A 335 -2.62 -12.03 -19.68
C GLY A 335 -2.27 -12.21 -18.19
N CYS A 336 -1.12 -12.80 -17.88
CA CYS A 336 -0.66 -12.96 -16.50
C CYS A 336 -0.46 -11.64 -15.76
N PHE A 337 -0.19 -10.55 -16.48
CA PHE A 337 -0.12 -9.18 -15.97
C PHE A 337 -1.48 -8.43 -16.00
N ALA A 338 -2.57 -9.09 -16.34
CA ALA A 338 -3.86 -8.43 -16.39
C ALA A 338 -4.36 -8.04 -15.00
N SER A 339 -4.90 -6.83 -14.87
CA SER A 339 -5.41 -6.30 -13.61
C SER A 339 -6.45 -7.22 -12.95
N GLY A 340 -7.35 -7.83 -13.74
CA GLY A 340 -8.44 -8.65 -13.19
C GLY A 340 -7.97 -9.89 -12.45
N ILE A 341 -7.11 -10.72 -13.06
CA ILE A 341 -6.67 -11.96 -12.39
C ILE A 341 -5.82 -11.66 -11.16
N ASN A 342 -4.98 -10.64 -11.24
CA ASN A 342 -4.16 -10.19 -10.11
C ASN A 342 -5.01 -9.55 -9.01
N PHE A 343 -6.08 -8.83 -9.36
CA PHE A 343 -7.07 -8.38 -8.39
C PHE A 343 -7.75 -9.55 -7.65
N ALA A 344 -8.18 -10.58 -8.37
CA ALA A 344 -8.77 -11.74 -7.72
C ALA A 344 -7.79 -12.46 -6.79
N ALA A 345 -6.52 -12.60 -7.21
CA ALA A 345 -5.42 -13.14 -6.38
C ALA A 345 -5.19 -12.29 -5.13
N SER A 346 -5.18 -10.97 -5.30
CA SER A 346 -5.05 -9.99 -4.22
C SER A 346 -6.17 -10.11 -3.19
N ILE A 347 -7.44 -10.21 -3.61
CA ILE A 347 -8.57 -10.39 -2.69
C ILE A 347 -8.50 -11.75 -1.95
N ILE A 348 -7.97 -12.80 -2.58
CA ILE A 348 -7.69 -14.06 -1.88
C ILE A 348 -6.68 -13.83 -0.76
N SER A 349 -5.52 -13.22 -1.06
CA SER A 349 -4.49 -12.92 -0.06
C SER A 349 -5.05 -12.10 1.11
N LEU A 350 -5.80 -11.05 0.82
CA LEU A 350 -6.39 -10.16 1.82
C LEU A 350 -7.36 -10.89 2.76
N LEU A 351 -8.35 -11.59 2.21
CA LEU A 351 -9.41 -12.18 3.02
C LEU A 351 -8.92 -13.39 3.82
N TYR A 352 -8.13 -14.26 3.21
CA TYR A 352 -7.63 -15.47 3.87
C TYR A 352 -6.46 -15.21 4.81
N GLY A 353 -5.76 -14.08 4.66
CA GLY A 353 -4.77 -13.62 5.64
C GLY A 353 -5.38 -13.10 6.93
N GLU A 354 -6.69 -12.81 6.96
CA GLU A 354 -7.47 -12.44 8.15
C GLU A 354 -6.84 -11.34 9.01
N GLY A 355 -6.11 -10.40 8.36
CA GLY A 355 -5.43 -9.29 9.04
C GLY A 355 -4.09 -9.65 9.69
N ASP A 356 -3.64 -10.89 9.60
CA ASP A 356 -2.27 -11.26 9.94
C ASP A 356 -1.33 -10.92 8.78
N ILE A 357 -0.40 -9.99 9.00
CA ILE A 357 0.51 -9.50 7.95
C ILE A 357 1.37 -10.62 7.36
N ARG A 358 1.85 -11.54 8.18
CA ARG A 358 2.71 -12.64 7.72
C ARG A 358 1.93 -13.66 6.90
N GLU A 359 0.74 -14.05 7.37
CA GLU A 359 -0.10 -14.98 6.63
C GLU A 359 -0.64 -14.36 5.34
N THR A 360 -0.98 -13.07 5.35
CA THR A 360 -1.40 -12.33 4.14
C THR A 360 -0.29 -12.33 3.09
N ILE A 361 0.94 -11.96 3.46
CA ILE A 361 2.11 -11.97 2.56
C ILE A 361 2.38 -13.39 2.05
N LYS A 362 2.38 -14.39 2.93
CA LYS A 362 2.62 -15.80 2.57
C LYS A 362 1.60 -16.30 1.53
N ILE A 363 0.30 -16.05 1.75
CA ILE A 363 -0.75 -16.44 0.81
C ILE A 363 -0.56 -15.69 -0.51
N GLY A 364 -0.26 -14.38 -0.49
CA GLY A 364 0.00 -13.58 -1.69
C GLY A 364 1.13 -14.17 -2.52
N ALA A 365 2.27 -14.43 -1.89
CA ALA A 365 3.43 -15.04 -2.55
C ALA A 365 3.14 -16.43 -3.16
N LEU A 366 2.25 -17.21 -2.57
CA LEU A 366 1.91 -18.56 -3.04
C LEU A 366 0.74 -18.61 -4.02
N THR A 367 -0.01 -17.52 -4.17
CA THR A 367 -1.23 -17.50 -4.98
C THR A 367 -0.93 -17.64 -6.48
N GLY A 368 0.18 -17.10 -6.96
CA GLY A 368 0.60 -17.14 -8.36
C GLY A 368 0.38 -15.81 -9.09
N TRP A 369 0.66 -15.80 -10.37
CA TRP A 369 0.71 -14.65 -11.27
C TRP A 369 1.75 -13.63 -10.82
N ASP A 370 1.39 -12.38 -10.74
CA ASP A 370 2.20 -11.25 -10.29
C ASP A 370 2.15 -11.18 -8.76
N SER A 371 2.90 -12.05 -8.09
CA SER A 371 2.72 -12.31 -6.67
C SER A 371 3.27 -11.22 -5.76
N ASP A 372 4.20 -10.40 -6.23
CA ASP A 372 4.75 -9.26 -5.48
C ASP A 372 3.76 -8.10 -5.38
N ASN A 373 2.87 -7.92 -6.35
CA ASN A 373 1.82 -6.90 -6.27
C ASN A 373 0.84 -7.13 -5.11
N PRO A 374 0.10 -8.26 -4.99
CA PRO A 374 -0.79 -8.46 -3.86
C PRO A 374 -0.08 -8.45 -2.52
N THR A 375 1.17 -8.90 -2.46
CA THR A 375 1.95 -8.86 -1.23
C THR A 375 2.32 -7.43 -0.86
N ALA A 376 2.86 -6.63 -1.80
CA ALA A 376 3.23 -5.23 -1.57
C ALA A 376 2.02 -4.41 -1.10
N THR A 377 0.91 -4.48 -1.85
CA THR A 377 -0.33 -3.78 -1.51
C THR A 377 -0.79 -4.08 -0.09
N TRP A 378 -0.95 -5.36 0.27
CA TRP A 378 -1.49 -5.68 1.61
C TRP A 378 -0.44 -5.62 2.70
N GLY A 379 0.83 -5.87 2.40
CA GLY A 379 1.93 -5.61 3.31
C GLY A 379 2.01 -4.14 3.68
N GLY A 380 1.80 -3.25 2.71
CA GLY A 380 1.69 -1.82 2.92
C GLY A 380 0.48 -1.43 3.79
N LEU A 381 -0.72 -1.89 3.45
CA LEU A 381 -1.93 -1.60 4.22
C LEU A 381 -1.84 -2.09 5.67
N LEU A 382 -1.46 -3.36 5.87
CA LEU A 382 -1.34 -3.93 7.21
C LEU A 382 -0.17 -3.32 7.97
N GLY A 383 0.94 -2.99 7.29
CA GLY A 383 2.06 -2.25 7.86
C GLY A 383 1.63 -0.88 8.38
N PHE A 384 0.81 -0.14 7.61
CA PHE A 384 0.20 1.11 8.08
C PHE A 384 -0.68 0.91 9.31
N MET A 385 -1.50 -0.14 9.33
CA MET A 385 -2.39 -0.40 10.47
C MET A 385 -1.65 -0.80 11.73
N LEU A 386 -0.50 -1.45 11.61
CA LEU A 386 0.36 -1.91 12.70
C LEU A 386 1.34 -0.82 13.17
N GLY A 387 1.74 0.09 12.30
CA GLY A 387 2.87 1.01 12.54
C GLY A 387 4.21 0.27 12.60
N LYS A 388 5.30 1.03 12.72
CA LYS A 388 6.66 0.49 12.76
C LYS A 388 6.83 -0.64 13.77
N GLU A 389 6.50 -0.34 15.04
CA GLU A 389 6.69 -1.27 16.15
C GLU A 389 5.84 -2.54 15.98
N GLY A 390 4.63 -2.40 15.43
CA GLY A 390 3.76 -3.54 15.18
C GLY A 390 4.29 -4.46 14.08
N VAL A 391 4.88 -3.91 13.02
CA VAL A 391 5.57 -4.70 11.99
C VAL A 391 6.78 -5.41 12.58
N GLU A 392 7.65 -4.70 13.31
CA GLU A 392 8.81 -5.29 13.97
C GLU A 392 8.40 -6.42 14.95
N GLN A 393 7.31 -6.24 15.67
CA GLN A 393 6.77 -7.27 16.57
C GLN A 393 6.23 -8.48 15.81
N ALA A 394 5.51 -8.27 14.70
CA ALA A 394 4.95 -9.35 13.89
C ALA A 394 6.04 -10.27 13.31
N PHE A 395 7.20 -9.72 13.00
CA PHE A 395 8.35 -10.46 12.46
C PHE A 395 9.40 -10.84 13.53
N ASP A 396 9.22 -10.42 14.78
CA ASP A 396 10.15 -10.65 15.91
C ASP A 396 11.59 -10.20 15.61
N GLN A 397 11.74 -9.06 14.90
CA GLN A 397 13.06 -8.49 14.58
C GLN A 397 13.01 -7.00 14.27
N LYS A 398 14.21 -6.39 14.23
CA LYS A 398 14.41 -5.02 13.77
C LYS A 398 14.89 -5.00 12.33
N PHE A 399 14.47 -4.00 11.58
CA PHE A 399 14.76 -3.86 10.16
C PHE A 399 15.64 -2.65 9.87
N SER A 400 16.20 -2.60 8.66
CA SER A 400 16.76 -1.39 8.10
C SER A 400 15.70 -0.31 7.99
N ASP A 401 16.10 0.95 8.15
CA ASP A 401 15.28 2.12 7.84
C ASP A 401 15.61 2.74 6.48
N LYS A 402 16.53 2.14 5.71
CA LYS A 402 17.05 2.70 4.46
C LYS A 402 16.34 2.13 3.24
N PHE A 403 16.09 3.02 2.29
CA PHE A 403 15.45 2.72 1.02
C PHE A 403 16.28 3.28 -0.15
N ASN A 404 16.56 2.46 -1.16
CA ASN A 404 17.32 2.84 -2.35
C ASN A 404 16.40 3.00 -3.56
N ILE A 405 15.93 4.22 -3.81
CA ILE A 405 15.12 4.53 -4.98
C ILE A 405 15.93 4.47 -6.29
N HIS A 406 17.26 4.66 -6.25
CA HIS A 406 18.09 4.58 -7.45
C HIS A 406 18.29 3.14 -7.96
N ARG A 407 17.80 2.10 -7.26
CA ARG A 407 17.76 0.77 -7.86
C ARG A 407 16.98 0.81 -9.18
N THR A 408 15.81 1.42 -9.19
CA THR A 408 14.90 1.43 -10.36
C THR A 408 14.73 2.81 -11.00
N ARG A 409 14.88 3.90 -10.24
CA ARG A 409 14.67 5.29 -10.69
C ARG A 409 15.98 6.09 -10.64
N GLN A 410 15.92 7.38 -10.97
CA GLN A 410 17.10 8.26 -11.02
C GLN A 410 16.79 9.71 -10.61
N ASN A 411 17.84 10.51 -10.46
CA ASN A 411 17.75 11.96 -10.21
C ASN A 411 17.07 12.34 -8.88
N PHE A 412 17.18 11.49 -7.87
CA PHE A 412 16.86 11.84 -6.49
C PHE A 412 18.11 12.26 -5.72
N SER A 413 17.92 12.99 -4.62
CA SER A 413 19.01 13.43 -3.73
C SER A 413 19.68 12.25 -3.01
N ASN A 414 20.80 12.51 -2.34
CA ASN A 414 21.51 11.54 -1.49
C ASN A 414 21.85 10.22 -2.21
N GLU A 415 22.23 10.32 -3.48
CA GLU A 415 22.53 9.13 -4.31
C GLU A 415 21.38 8.10 -4.34
N GLY A 416 20.15 8.57 -4.13
CA GLY A 416 18.95 7.75 -4.12
C GLY A 416 18.67 7.02 -2.81
N ILE A 417 19.47 7.24 -1.78
CA ILE A 417 19.22 6.65 -0.46
C ILE A 417 18.33 7.58 0.37
N ASP A 418 17.19 7.07 0.76
CA ASP A 418 16.24 7.70 1.69
C ASP A 418 16.06 6.85 2.94
N THR A 419 15.24 7.31 3.88
CA THR A 419 14.85 6.54 5.06
C THR A 419 13.33 6.50 5.18
N PHE A 420 12.78 5.42 5.72
CA PHE A 420 11.33 5.33 5.96
C PHE A 420 10.82 6.45 6.88
N ASP A 421 11.66 6.92 7.80
CA ASP A 421 11.34 8.08 8.65
C ASP A 421 11.18 9.38 7.83
N HIS A 422 12.09 9.64 6.89
CA HIS A 422 11.99 10.81 6.00
C HIS A 422 10.84 10.65 5.00
N MET A 423 10.61 9.46 4.47
CA MET A 423 9.48 9.15 3.59
C MET A 423 8.14 9.40 4.31
N ALA A 424 8.02 8.95 5.57
CA ALA A 424 6.85 9.21 6.42
C ALA A 424 6.69 10.70 6.73
N THR A 425 7.78 11.41 7.03
CA THR A 425 7.80 12.86 7.25
C THR A 425 7.30 13.61 6.00
N THR A 426 7.80 13.26 4.83
CA THR A 426 7.36 13.82 3.55
C THR A 426 5.86 13.58 3.33
N GLY A 427 5.39 12.37 3.63
CA GLY A 427 3.96 12.03 3.59
C GLY A 427 3.12 12.93 4.50
N VAL A 428 3.55 13.15 5.76
CA VAL A 428 2.87 14.07 6.69
C VAL A 428 2.80 15.49 6.12
N PHE A 429 3.85 15.98 5.47
CA PHE A 429 3.85 17.32 4.87
C PHE A 429 2.91 17.42 3.67
N VAL A 430 2.84 16.40 2.83
CA VAL A 430 1.84 16.31 1.75
C VAL A 430 0.44 16.31 2.33
N ILE A 431 0.18 15.53 3.38
CA ILE A 431 -1.13 15.47 4.04
C ILE A 431 -1.51 16.81 4.68
N ASP A 432 -0.57 17.53 5.32
CA ASP A 432 -0.82 18.88 5.84
C ASP A 432 -1.41 19.79 4.75
N ARG A 433 -0.84 19.72 3.55
CA ARG A 433 -1.31 20.48 2.38
C ARG A 433 -2.70 20.00 1.93
N VAL A 434 -2.88 18.69 1.76
CA VAL A 434 -4.15 18.08 1.36
C VAL A 434 -5.28 18.43 2.35
N VAL A 435 -4.99 18.38 3.66
CA VAL A 435 -5.94 18.75 4.70
C VAL A 435 -6.41 20.19 4.53
N GLN A 436 -5.49 21.12 4.27
CA GLN A 436 -5.86 22.52 4.10
C GLN A 436 -6.48 22.84 2.73
N GLU A 437 -5.95 22.27 1.67
CA GLU A 437 -6.29 22.67 0.29
C GLU A 437 -7.47 21.90 -0.28
N GLU A 438 -7.64 20.61 0.06
CA GLU A 438 -8.69 19.76 -0.51
C GLU A 438 -9.76 19.40 0.51
N ILE A 439 -9.36 18.90 1.68
CA ILE A 439 -10.28 18.48 2.75
C ILE A 439 -10.97 19.70 3.40
N LYS A 440 -10.33 20.87 3.35
CA LYS A 440 -10.78 22.09 4.07
C LYS A 440 -10.85 21.91 5.58
N GLY A 441 -9.96 21.10 6.10
CA GLY A 441 -9.76 20.81 7.50
C GLY A 441 -8.66 21.68 8.13
N GLY A 442 -8.24 21.32 9.35
CA GLY A 442 -7.25 22.04 10.13
C GLY A 442 -5.99 21.24 10.44
N VAL A 443 -4.86 21.95 10.55
CA VAL A 443 -3.60 21.41 11.04
C VAL A 443 -3.23 22.15 12.30
N ASP A 444 -3.28 21.47 13.45
CA ASP A 444 -2.87 22.02 14.76
C ASP A 444 -1.44 21.55 15.10
N LEU A 445 -0.47 22.44 14.84
CA LEU A 445 0.94 22.15 15.12
C LEU A 445 1.26 22.10 16.63
N VAL A 446 0.41 22.69 17.49
CA VAL A 446 0.63 22.68 18.94
C VAL A 446 0.21 21.35 19.56
N ARG A 447 -0.94 20.81 19.11
CA ARG A 447 -1.44 19.49 19.52
C ARG A 447 -0.88 18.36 18.68
N ASN A 448 -0.27 18.69 17.55
CA ASN A 448 0.21 17.75 16.53
C ASN A 448 -0.93 16.88 15.99
N GLU A 449 -2.03 17.52 15.58
CA GLU A 449 -3.27 16.88 15.15
C GLU A 449 -3.77 17.45 13.81
N TRP A 450 -4.48 16.62 13.06
CA TRP A 450 -5.38 17.04 11.97
C TRP A 450 -6.83 17.03 12.44
N TYR A 451 -7.59 18.00 11.96
CA TYR A 451 -9.04 18.09 12.10
C TYR A 451 -9.66 17.86 10.73
N ILE A 452 -10.30 16.72 10.55
CA ILE A 452 -10.83 16.25 9.26
C ILE A 452 -12.35 16.36 9.25
N PRO A 453 -12.94 17.32 8.54
CA PRO A 453 -14.37 17.33 8.27
C PRO A 453 -14.76 16.08 7.46
N LEU A 454 -15.63 15.25 8.03
CA LEU A 454 -16.19 14.12 7.33
C LEU A 454 -17.33 14.58 6.41
N PRO A 455 -17.50 13.99 5.22
CA PRO A 455 -18.67 14.25 4.39
C PRO A 455 -19.92 13.85 5.18
N GLY A 456 -21.01 14.64 5.09
CA GLY A 456 -22.29 14.23 5.62
C GLY A 456 -22.74 12.91 5.00
N ASP A 457 -23.65 12.17 5.63
CA ASP A 457 -24.03 10.77 5.47
C ASP A 457 -24.22 10.16 4.05
N THR A 458 -23.73 10.79 3.01
CA THR A 458 -23.77 10.26 1.65
C THR A 458 -22.38 10.32 1.02
N LEU A 459 -21.71 9.17 0.94
CA LEU A 459 -20.83 8.88 -0.18
C LEU A 459 -21.75 8.80 -1.43
N ASP A 460 -22.07 9.95 -2.01
CA ASP A 460 -22.95 10.03 -3.17
C ASP A 460 -22.20 9.51 -4.39
N THR A 461 -22.35 8.21 -4.65
CA THR A 461 -21.74 7.52 -5.80
C THR A 461 -22.37 7.97 -7.14
N GLU A 462 -23.46 8.76 -7.13
CA GLU A 462 -24.13 9.21 -8.35
C GLU A 462 -23.42 10.39 -9.07
N GLN A 463 -22.50 11.10 -8.42
CA GLN A 463 -21.78 12.22 -9.09
C GLN A 463 -20.63 11.77 -10.01
N ARG A 464 -20.30 10.47 -10.05
CA ARG A 464 -19.17 9.94 -10.82
C ARG A 464 -19.44 9.65 -12.29
N ILE A 465 -20.69 9.66 -12.74
CA ILE A 465 -21.06 9.21 -14.10
C ILE A 465 -21.08 10.37 -15.13
N ASN A 466 -20.93 11.62 -14.72
CA ASN A 466 -21.12 12.79 -15.60
C ASN A 466 -19.92 13.75 -15.69
N ASN A 467 -18.69 13.32 -15.43
CA ASN A 467 -17.50 14.15 -15.73
C ASN A 467 -16.46 13.37 -16.52
#